data_ee31c2c2c24d82d4810db196bd906fe5
#
_entry.id   ee31c2c2c24d82d4810db196bd906fe5
#
_cell.length_a   1.000
_cell.length_b   1.000
_cell.length_c   1.000
_cell.angle_alpha   90.00
_cell.angle_beta   90.00
_cell.angle_gamma   90.00
#
_symmetry.space_group_name_H-M   'P 1'
#
loop_
_entity.id
_entity.type
_entity.pdbx_description
1 polymer ?
#
loop_
_entity_poly.entity_id
_entity_poly.type
_entity_poly.pdbx_seq_one_letter_code
_entity_poly.pdbx_strand_id
1 'polypeptide(L)'
;MISWLKKHFIPHVGNDHRPHFLRKKNIQNVVAVVLFLEIFTFLIPTLSRINMEGGMAAVLPAVLADLTNEERQSQNLETLTVSPILNKAAEMKAQDMATYGYFAHTSPEGKTPWYWLEQVGYKYQYAGENLAINFSDSKDVTSAWMASPTHKANIVKGNYTEIGTGVATGMYEGRETVFVAQVYANPLAKTEGQTKAVKTEAVKTDIVPEIVKTENTPNVLGVEIVTNTKNPTFWQKAFASPRNTTNTIMFIIFGIVAIALILNISIKLKLHHPDLITNGLIVLAIIGAIFVANYYFTHRNMITTASLDYSNEIK
;
A
#
# COMPACT_ATOMS: atom_id res chain seq x y z
N MET A 1 21.31 28.67 12.24
CA MET A 1 20.22 27.72 12.55
C MET A 1 19.65 27.94 13.96
N ILE A 2 20.44 27.90 15.02
CA ILE A 2 19.99 28.05 16.44
C ILE A 2 19.24 29.36 16.68
N SER A 3 19.71 30.51 16.19
CA SER A 3 19.06 31.82 16.34
C SER A 3 17.67 31.87 15.67
N TRP A 4 17.50 31.22 14.52
CA TRP A 4 16.23 31.13 13.83
C TRP A 4 15.21 30.29 14.61
N LEU A 5 15.61 29.09 15.09
CA LEU A 5 14.77 28.24 15.94
C LEU A 5 14.34 28.97 17.21
N LYS A 6 15.29 29.67 17.88
CA LYS A 6 14.99 30.46 19.07
C LYS A 6 13.93 31.52 18.78
N LYS A 7 14.05 32.27 17.67
CA LYS A 7 13.10 33.32 17.28
C LYS A 7 11.70 32.77 16.99
N HIS A 8 11.61 31.57 16.38
CA HIS A 8 10.33 31.01 15.97
C HIS A 8 9.60 30.24 17.06
N PHE A 9 10.31 29.54 17.93
CA PHE A 9 9.69 28.59 18.88
C PHE A 9 9.82 28.99 20.36
N ILE A 10 10.80 29.81 20.72
CA ILE A 10 11.10 30.12 22.12
C ILE A 10 10.71 31.56 22.44
N PRO A 11 9.86 31.80 23.49
CA PRO A 11 9.60 33.16 23.96
C PRO A 11 10.88 33.81 24.55
N HIS A 12 11.30 34.95 24.00
CA HIS A 12 12.45 35.71 24.48
C HIS A 12 12.31 37.19 24.14
N VAL A 13 13.17 38.07 24.73
CA VAL A 13 13.12 39.52 24.51
C VAL A 13 13.18 39.89 23.03
N GLY A 14 13.99 39.24 22.23
CA GLY A 14 14.15 39.54 20.80
C GLY A 14 12.96 39.17 19.91
N ASN A 15 11.89 38.58 20.43
CA ASN A 15 10.62 38.38 19.74
C ASN A 15 9.40 38.85 20.56
N ASP A 16 9.64 39.79 21.52
CA ASP A 16 8.63 40.35 22.42
C ASP A 16 7.90 39.24 23.21
N HIS A 17 8.59 38.16 23.54
CA HIS A 17 8.02 36.93 24.15
C HIS A 17 6.89 36.30 23.33
N ARG A 18 6.76 36.63 22.05
CA ARG A 18 5.76 36.11 21.11
C ARG A 18 6.45 35.30 19.99
N PRO A 19 6.67 34.02 20.15
CA PRO A 19 7.27 33.17 19.14
C PRO A 19 6.55 33.29 17.81
N HIS A 20 7.31 33.44 16.73
CA HIS A 20 6.74 33.72 15.41
C HIS A 20 5.87 32.59 14.89
N PHE A 21 6.18 31.34 15.26
CA PHE A 21 5.48 30.15 14.77
C PHE A 21 3.98 30.16 15.13
N LEU A 22 3.63 30.56 16.37
CA LEU A 22 2.25 30.59 16.87
C LEU A 22 1.48 31.87 16.50
N ARG A 23 2.09 32.83 15.81
CA ARG A 23 1.39 34.05 15.36
C ARG A 23 0.33 33.72 14.32
N LYS A 24 -0.80 34.44 14.33
CA LYS A 24 -1.97 34.20 13.46
C LYS A 24 -1.60 33.94 12.00
N LYS A 25 -0.72 34.73 11.37
CA LYS A 25 -0.31 34.57 9.98
C LYS A 25 0.36 33.23 9.73
N ASN A 26 1.27 32.79 10.60
CA ASN A 26 1.99 31.52 10.42
C ASN A 26 1.09 30.32 10.71
N ILE A 27 0.20 30.44 11.68
CA ILE A 27 -0.82 29.44 11.96
C ILE A 27 -1.79 29.26 10.77
N GLN A 28 -2.22 30.36 10.16
CA GLN A 28 -3.03 30.30 8.94
C GLN A 28 -2.31 29.54 7.81
N ASN A 29 -1.01 29.77 7.64
CA ASN A 29 -0.20 29.01 6.67
C ASN A 29 -0.12 27.52 7.03
N VAL A 30 0.05 27.17 8.31
CA VAL A 30 0.06 25.76 8.76
C VAL A 30 -1.29 25.09 8.48
N VAL A 31 -2.40 25.77 8.81
CA VAL A 31 -3.76 25.26 8.50
C VAL A 31 -3.95 25.10 6.99
N ALA A 32 -3.52 26.09 6.18
CA ALA A 32 -3.61 25.99 4.72
C ALA A 32 -2.82 24.80 4.17
N VAL A 33 -1.62 24.53 4.68
CA VAL A 33 -0.81 23.36 4.29
C VAL A 33 -1.49 22.06 4.70
N VAL A 34 -2.03 21.97 5.92
CA VAL A 34 -2.76 20.79 6.40
C VAL A 34 -3.97 20.51 5.53
N LEU A 35 -4.79 21.53 5.24
CA LEU A 35 -5.96 21.37 4.37
C LEU A 35 -5.58 21.02 2.93
N PHE A 36 -4.50 21.63 2.40
CA PHE A 36 -3.99 21.29 1.07
C PHE A 36 -3.55 19.83 0.99
N LEU A 37 -2.80 19.33 1.97
CA LEU A 37 -2.38 17.93 2.04
C LEU A 37 -3.58 16.98 2.08
N GLU A 38 -4.61 17.32 2.86
CA GLU A 38 -5.83 16.51 2.96
C GLU A 38 -6.60 16.46 1.64
N ILE A 39 -6.84 17.63 1.03
CA ILE A 39 -7.49 17.72 -0.29
C ILE A 39 -6.69 16.93 -1.33
N PHE A 40 -5.37 17.07 -1.33
CA PHE A 40 -4.49 16.37 -2.27
C PHE A 40 -4.59 14.84 -2.08
N THR A 41 -4.66 14.36 -0.85
CA THR A 41 -4.82 12.93 -0.53
C THR A 41 -6.14 12.36 -1.06
N PHE A 42 -7.22 13.13 -1.01
CA PHE A 42 -8.52 12.71 -1.57
C PHE A 42 -8.60 12.87 -3.09
N LEU A 43 -7.90 13.84 -3.65
CA LEU A 43 -7.92 14.12 -5.10
C LEU A 43 -7.07 13.12 -5.90
N ILE A 44 -5.93 12.67 -5.39
CA ILE A 44 -5.03 11.74 -6.11
C ILE A 44 -5.78 10.49 -6.60
N PRO A 45 -6.49 9.73 -5.75
CA PRO A 45 -7.20 8.53 -6.20
C PRO A 45 -8.32 8.85 -7.20
N THR A 46 -8.92 10.04 -7.10
CA THR A 46 -10.01 10.46 -8.00
C THR A 46 -9.47 10.91 -9.36
N LEU A 47 -8.37 11.66 -9.39
CA LEU A 47 -7.74 12.13 -10.62
C LEU A 47 -7.06 10.99 -11.39
N SER A 48 -6.48 10.01 -10.70
CA SER A 48 -5.90 8.83 -11.34
C SER A 48 -6.94 7.96 -12.05
N ARG A 49 -8.21 8.05 -11.65
CA ARG A 49 -9.33 7.38 -12.33
C ARG A 49 -9.76 8.05 -13.64
N ILE A 50 -9.48 9.37 -13.80
CA ILE A 50 -10.05 10.17 -14.92
C ILE A 50 -9.13 10.22 -16.14
N ASN A 51 -7.79 10.08 -16.02
CA ASN A 51 -6.86 10.53 -17.06
C ASN A 51 -5.69 9.63 -17.42
N MET A 52 -5.65 8.34 -17.03
CA MET A 52 -4.50 7.51 -17.39
C MET A 52 -4.95 6.11 -17.88
N GLU A 53 -4.83 5.88 -19.17
CA GLU A 53 -4.63 4.54 -19.73
C GLU A 53 -3.36 3.93 -19.08
N GLY A 54 -3.52 3.23 -18.00
CA GLY A 54 -2.42 2.77 -17.13
C GLY A 54 -2.46 3.43 -15.74
N GLY A 55 -3.66 3.60 -15.17
CA GLY A 55 -3.90 4.29 -13.89
C GLY A 55 -2.86 3.89 -12.83
N MET A 56 -2.26 4.89 -12.16
CA MET A 56 -1.48 4.67 -10.95
C MET A 56 -2.42 4.08 -9.91
N ALA A 57 -2.58 2.74 -9.93
CA ALA A 57 -3.27 2.06 -8.86
C ALA A 57 -2.53 2.39 -7.57
N ALA A 58 -3.22 3.02 -6.61
CA ALA A 58 -2.64 3.27 -5.29
C ALA A 58 -2.36 1.95 -4.55
N VAL A 59 -2.94 0.84 -5.03
CA VAL A 59 -2.63 -0.51 -4.58
C VAL A 59 -1.58 -1.13 -5.52
N LEU A 60 -0.34 -1.24 -5.05
CA LEU A 60 0.79 -1.75 -5.83
C LEU A 60 1.25 -3.12 -5.31
N PRO A 61 1.42 -4.14 -6.21
CA PRO A 61 1.83 -5.48 -5.83
C PRO A 61 3.14 -5.52 -5.01
N ALA A 62 4.16 -4.79 -5.44
CA ALA A 62 5.45 -4.74 -4.74
C ALA A 62 5.33 -4.12 -3.34
N VAL A 63 4.49 -3.09 -3.17
CA VAL A 63 4.25 -2.46 -1.86
C VAL A 63 3.47 -3.39 -0.94
N LEU A 64 2.50 -4.15 -1.45
CA LEU A 64 1.77 -5.14 -0.65
C LEU A 64 2.68 -6.26 -0.16
N ALA A 65 3.59 -6.77 -1.00
CA ALA A 65 4.56 -7.79 -0.59
C ALA A 65 5.51 -7.27 0.49
N ASP A 66 5.96 -6.03 0.35
CA ASP A 66 6.83 -5.36 1.33
C ASP A 66 6.12 -5.13 2.67
N LEU A 67 4.89 -4.61 2.66
CA LEU A 67 4.07 -4.44 3.86
C LEU A 67 3.77 -5.77 4.55
N THR A 68 3.51 -6.84 3.78
CA THR A 68 3.35 -8.19 4.33
C THR A 68 4.63 -8.64 5.05
N ASN A 69 5.80 -8.36 4.49
CA ASN A 69 7.08 -8.69 5.10
C ASN A 69 7.36 -7.83 6.35
N GLU A 70 6.96 -6.55 6.36
CA GLU A 70 7.02 -5.71 7.56
C GLU A 70 6.16 -6.30 8.70
N GLU A 71 4.94 -6.76 8.40
CA GLU A 71 4.09 -7.42 9.41
C GLU A 71 4.70 -8.73 9.92
N ARG A 72 5.31 -9.53 9.05
CA ARG A 72 6.00 -10.78 9.45
C ARG A 72 7.20 -10.48 10.36
N GLN A 73 8.04 -9.51 10.00
CA GLN A 73 9.17 -9.08 10.83
C GLN A 73 8.71 -8.58 12.20
N SER A 74 7.58 -7.88 12.29
CA SER A 74 6.99 -7.44 13.57
C SER A 74 6.60 -8.60 14.48
N GLN A 75 6.39 -9.79 13.91
CA GLN A 75 6.08 -11.05 14.61
C GLN A 75 7.31 -11.97 14.76
N ASN A 76 8.53 -11.47 14.46
CA ASN A 76 9.79 -12.24 14.46
C ASN A 76 9.79 -13.44 13.50
N LEU A 77 9.11 -13.30 12.35
CA LEU A 77 9.08 -14.30 11.28
C LEU A 77 10.04 -13.90 10.15
N GLU A 78 10.60 -14.91 9.47
CA GLU A 78 11.40 -14.69 8.26
C GLU A 78 10.55 -14.04 7.15
N THR A 79 11.17 -13.17 6.37
CA THR A 79 10.53 -12.54 5.21
C THR A 79 10.30 -13.54 4.09
N LEU A 80 9.23 -13.33 3.33
CA LEU A 80 8.93 -14.11 2.13
C LEU A 80 9.68 -13.53 0.93
N THR A 81 10.22 -14.40 0.10
CA THR A 81 10.82 -14.02 -1.18
C THR A 81 9.74 -13.76 -2.23
N VAL A 82 9.78 -12.62 -2.90
CA VAL A 82 8.85 -12.33 -4.00
C VAL A 82 9.17 -13.24 -5.18
N SER A 83 8.20 -14.06 -5.58
CA SER A 83 8.32 -15.02 -6.68
C SER A 83 7.60 -14.50 -7.93
N PRO A 84 8.31 -14.29 -9.05
CA PRO A 84 7.69 -13.85 -10.31
C PRO A 84 6.61 -14.83 -10.80
N ILE A 85 6.77 -16.13 -10.54
CA ILE A 85 5.82 -17.16 -10.93
C ILE A 85 4.54 -17.01 -10.08
N LEU A 86 4.67 -16.78 -8.77
CA LEU A 86 3.51 -16.53 -7.90
C LEU A 86 2.84 -15.17 -8.21
N ASN A 87 3.61 -14.14 -8.58
CA ASN A 87 3.03 -12.89 -9.06
C ASN A 87 2.13 -13.15 -10.28
N LYS A 88 2.59 -13.98 -11.24
CA LYS A 88 1.80 -14.32 -12.43
C LYS A 88 0.53 -15.07 -12.08
N ALA A 89 0.58 -16.05 -11.16
CA ALA A 89 -0.61 -16.76 -10.68
C ALA A 89 -1.62 -15.81 -10.02
N ALA A 90 -1.14 -14.94 -9.13
CA ALA A 90 -1.96 -13.95 -8.44
C ALA A 90 -2.58 -12.92 -9.42
N GLU A 91 -1.80 -12.47 -10.43
CA GLU A 91 -2.28 -11.59 -11.49
C GLU A 91 -3.41 -12.23 -12.29
N MET A 92 -3.24 -13.49 -12.71
CA MET A 92 -4.29 -14.25 -13.42
C MET A 92 -5.57 -14.36 -12.59
N LYS A 93 -5.46 -14.61 -11.29
CA LYS A 93 -6.60 -14.63 -10.37
C LYS A 93 -7.28 -13.28 -10.27
N ALA A 94 -6.52 -12.20 -10.05
CA ALA A 94 -7.06 -10.85 -9.98
C ALA A 94 -7.75 -10.44 -11.29
N GLN A 95 -7.14 -10.76 -12.43
CA GLN A 95 -7.69 -10.50 -13.75
C GLN A 95 -8.98 -11.29 -14.04
N ASP A 96 -9.05 -12.55 -13.60
CA ASP A 96 -10.25 -13.39 -13.74
C ASP A 96 -11.42 -12.77 -12.95
N MET A 97 -11.18 -12.38 -11.68
CA MET A 97 -12.17 -11.67 -10.86
C MET A 97 -12.65 -10.37 -11.53
N ALA A 98 -11.71 -9.57 -12.04
CA ALA A 98 -12.00 -8.29 -12.69
C ALA A 98 -12.78 -8.45 -13.99
N THR A 99 -12.45 -9.48 -14.80
CA THR A 99 -13.08 -9.75 -16.09
C THR A 99 -14.51 -10.25 -15.93
N TYR A 100 -14.74 -11.15 -14.97
CA TYR A 100 -16.05 -11.78 -14.78
C TYR A 100 -16.89 -11.14 -13.67
N GLY A 101 -16.38 -10.08 -13.02
CA GLY A 101 -17.13 -9.29 -12.05
C GLY A 101 -17.53 -10.08 -10.80
N TYR A 102 -16.66 -10.96 -10.28
CA TYR A 102 -16.90 -11.70 -9.04
C TYR A 102 -15.78 -11.47 -8.03
N PHE A 103 -16.07 -11.74 -6.76
CA PHE A 103 -15.09 -11.69 -5.67
C PHE A 103 -15.24 -12.94 -4.79
N ALA A 104 -14.39 -13.93 -5.04
CA ALA A 104 -14.40 -15.23 -4.34
C ALA A 104 -13.08 -15.98 -4.57
N HIS A 105 -12.70 -16.86 -3.65
CA HIS A 105 -11.56 -17.77 -3.84
C HIS A 105 -11.80 -18.73 -5.02
N THR A 106 -12.96 -19.33 -5.07
CA THR A 106 -13.37 -20.21 -6.21
C THR A 106 -14.15 -19.37 -7.23
N SER A 107 -13.78 -19.46 -8.51
CA SER A 107 -14.51 -18.75 -9.56
C SER A 107 -15.92 -19.33 -9.79
N PRO A 108 -16.84 -18.59 -10.44
CA PRO A 108 -18.14 -19.12 -10.83
C PRO A 108 -18.09 -20.40 -11.67
N GLU A 109 -16.97 -20.61 -12.39
CA GLU A 109 -16.70 -21.80 -13.21
C GLU A 109 -16.07 -22.95 -12.41
N GLY A 110 -15.90 -22.79 -11.07
CA GLY A 110 -15.33 -23.81 -10.20
C GLY A 110 -13.79 -23.86 -10.16
N LYS A 111 -13.10 -22.85 -10.73
CA LYS A 111 -11.63 -22.75 -10.64
C LYS A 111 -11.25 -22.36 -9.21
N THR A 112 -10.60 -23.26 -8.47
CA THR A 112 -10.08 -23.02 -7.12
C THR A 112 -8.83 -22.13 -7.16
N PRO A 113 -8.34 -21.59 -6.02
CA PRO A 113 -7.08 -20.85 -5.97
C PRO A 113 -5.89 -21.62 -6.56
N TRP A 114 -5.90 -22.94 -6.40
CA TRP A 114 -4.82 -23.84 -6.85
C TRP A 114 -4.74 -23.99 -8.35
N TYR A 115 -5.84 -23.79 -9.08
CA TYR A 115 -5.88 -23.75 -10.53
C TYR A 115 -4.86 -22.77 -11.13
N TRP A 116 -4.73 -21.60 -10.53
CA TRP A 116 -3.81 -20.56 -11.01
C TRP A 116 -2.34 -20.96 -10.84
N LEU A 117 -2.02 -21.67 -9.75
CA LEU A 117 -0.68 -22.23 -9.51
C LEU A 117 -0.34 -23.33 -10.53
N GLU A 118 -1.31 -24.17 -10.86
CA GLU A 118 -1.16 -25.20 -11.91
C GLU A 118 -0.93 -24.57 -13.28
N GLN A 119 -1.67 -23.51 -13.63
CA GLN A 119 -1.52 -22.82 -14.93
C GLN A 119 -0.11 -22.24 -15.15
N VAL A 120 0.57 -21.81 -14.08
CA VAL A 120 1.95 -21.32 -14.16
C VAL A 120 2.99 -22.41 -13.88
N GLY A 121 2.57 -23.66 -13.70
CA GLY A 121 3.44 -24.82 -13.46
C GLY A 121 4.13 -24.79 -12.08
N TYR A 122 3.57 -24.06 -11.10
CA TYR A 122 4.14 -23.95 -9.77
C TYR A 122 3.71 -25.16 -8.90
N LYS A 123 4.71 -25.92 -8.42
CA LYS A 123 4.49 -27.04 -7.49
C LYS A 123 4.84 -26.62 -6.07
N TYR A 124 3.98 -26.89 -5.15
CA TYR A 124 4.09 -26.44 -3.75
C TYR A 124 3.85 -27.58 -2.75
N GLN A 125 4.41 -27.40 -1.56
CA GLN A 125 4.11 -28.22 -0.38
C GLN A 125 2.97 -27.57 0.41
N TYR A 126 3.00 -26.24 0.54
CA TYR A 126 1.98 -25.43 1.20
C TYR A 126 1.66 -24.26 0.30
N ALA A 127 0.39 -23.87 0.25
CA ALA A 127 -0.04 -22.64 -0.39
C ALA A 127 -1.21 -22.01 0.39
N GLY A 128 -1.43 -20.72 0.18
CA GLY A 128 -2.52 -19.94 0.76
C GLY A 128 -2.82 -18.72 -0.09
N GLU A 129 -4.02 -18.17 0.06
CA GLU A 129 -4.47 -17.01 -0.70
C GLU A 129 -5.16 -16.00 0.22
N ASN A 130 -4.86 -14.72 0.03
CA ASN A 130 -5.63 -13.59 0.56
C ASN A 130 -6.19 -12.79 -0.60
N LEU A 131 -7.46 -12.40 -0.51
CA LEU A 131 -8.13 -11.54 -1.48
C LEU A 131 -8.53 -10.22 -0.85
N ALA A 132 -8.55 -9.16 -1.67
CA ALA A 132 -9.13 -7.87 -1.30
C ALA A 132 -9.80 -7.21 -2.51
N ILE A 133 -10.81 -6.37 -2.25
CA ILE A 133 -11.56 -5.65 -3.26
C ILE A 133 -11.87 -4.23 -2.78
N ASN A 134 -11.94 -3.30 -3.72
CA ASN A 134 -12.40 -1.92 -3.48
C ASN A 134 -11.50 -1.10 -2.54
N PHE A 135 -10.22 -1.41 -2.47
CA PHE A 135 -9.24 -0.60 -1.76
C PHE A 135 -8.57 0.40 -2.70
N SER A 136 -8.25 1.57 -2.15
CA SER A 136 -7.52 2.63 -2.84
C SER A 136 -6.13 2.91 -2.22
N ASP A 137 -5.70 2.09 -1.25
CA ASP A 137 -4.46 2.29 -0.50
C ASP A 137 -3.89 0.91 -0.10
N SER A 138 -2.60 0.67 -0.40
CA SER A 138 -1.94 -0.61 -0.09
C SER A 138 -1.86 -0.88 1.41
N LYS A 139 -1.67 0.15 2.23
CA LYS A 139 -1.61 -0.01 3.70
C LYS A 139 -2.97 -0.42 4.25
N ASP A 140 -4.06 0.12 3.69
CA ASP A 140 -5.41 -0.23 4.12
C ASP A 140 -5.72 -1.70 3.81
N VAL A 141 -5.26 -2.24 2.66
CA VAL A 141 -5.37 -3.67 2.33
C VAL A 141 -4.68 -4.52 3.39
N THR A 142 -3.41 -4.24 3.66
CA THR A 142 -2.62 -5.01 4.65
C THR A 142 -3.23 -4.89 6.05
N SER A 143 -3.68 -3.71 6.45
CA SER A 143 -4.33 -3.49 7.75
C SER A 143 -5.65 -4.26 7.87
N ALA A 144 -6.45 -4.32 6.80
CA ALA A 144 -7.68 -5.11 6.76
C ALA A 144 -7.39 -6.61 6.89
N TRP A 145 -6.39 -7.12 6.18
CA TRP A 145 -5.96 -8.51 6.31
C TRP A 145 -5.45 -8.83 7.72
N MET A 146 -4.65 -7.95 8.33
CA MET A 146 -4.17 -8.15 9.70
C MET A 146 -5.28 -8.07 10.75
N ALA A 147 -6.35 -7.31 10.50
CA ALA A 147 -7.53 -7.25 11.37
C ALA A 147 -8.42 -8.49 11.25
N SER A 148 -8.34 -9.24 10.15
CA SER A 148 -9.11 -10.48 9.91
C SER A 148 -8.32 -11.71 10.37
N PRO A 149 -8.82 -12.53 11.30
CA PRO A 149 -8.08 -13.71 11.80
C PRO A 149 -7.65 -14.70 10.71
N THR A 150 -8.49 -14.94 9.71
CA THR A 150 -8.21 -15.88 8.61
C THR A 150 -7.14 -15.36 7.66
N HIS A 151 -7.23 -14.10 7.25
CA HIS A 151 -6.21 -13.47 6.39
C HIS A 151 -4.88 -13.29 7.12
N LYS A 152 -4.94 -12.87 8.39
CA LYS A 152 -3.75 -12.76 9.25
C LYS A 152 -3.04 -14.11 9.37
N ALA A 153 -3.78 -15.21 9.53
CA ALA A 153 -3.20 -16.55 9.63
C ALA A 153 -2.32 -16.90 8.42
N ASN A 154 -2.68 -16.47 7.20
CA ASN A 154 -1.84 -16.61 6.02
C ASN A 154 -0.57 -15.73 6.10
N ILE A 155 -0.71 -14.46 6.48
CA ILE A 155 0.43 -13.54 6.60
C ILE A 155 1.48 -14.05 7.58
N VAL A 156 1.05 -14.54 8.75
CA VAL A 156 1.96 -14.96 9.84
C VAL A 156 2.28 -16.45 9.83
N LYS A 157 1.91 -17.20 8.80
CA LYS A 157 2.21 -18.64 8.71
C LYS A 157 3.71 -18.86 8.48
N GLY A 158 4.35 -19.59 9.41
CA GLY A 158 5.81 -19.73 9.44
C GLY A 158 6.40 -20.61 8.34
N ASN A 159 5.60 -21.51 7.75
CA ASN A 159 6.07 -22.44 6.73
C ASN A 159 5.93 -21.96 5.28
N TYR A 160 5.49 -20.72 5.03
CA TYR A 160 5.61 -20.11 3.72
C TYR A 160 7.00 -19.47 3.56
N THR A 161 7.55 -19.52 2.33
CA THR A 161 8.86 -18.97 1.97
C THR A 161 8.80 -18.03 0.78
N GLU A 162 7.73 -18.10 -0.01
CA GLU A 162 7.52 -17.28 -1.20
C GLU A 162 6.17 -16.57 -1.16
N ILE A 163 6.10 -15.43 -1.83
CA ILE A 163 4.90 -14.61 -1.99
C ILE A 163 4.78 -14.12 -3.42
N GLY A 164 3.54 -14.04 -3.91
CA GLY A 164 3.20 -13.34 -5.15
C GLY A 164 1.96 -12.49 -4.96
N THR A 165 1.90 -11.35 -5.63
CA THR A 165 0.78 -10.42 -5.55
C THR A 165 0.36 -9.99 -6.95
N GLY A 166 -0.94 -10.00 -7.20
CA GLY A 166 -1.57 -9.54 -8.43
C GLY A 166 -2.67 -8.52 -8.14
N VAL A 167 -2.80 -7.54 -9.03
CA VAL A 167 -3.81 -6.48 -8.95
C VAL A 167 -4.43 -6.30 -10.33
N ALA A 168 -5.75 -6.16 -10.39
CA ALA A 168 -6.49 -5.85 -11.61
C ALA A 168 -7.62 -4.87 -11.33
N THR A 169 -8.03 -4.11 -12.34
CA THR A 169 -9.18 -3.21 -12.27
C THR A 169 -10.30 -3.73 -13.17
N GLY A 170 -11.52 -3.71 -12.68
CA GLY A 170 -12.70 -4.16 -13.41
C GLY A 170 -13.99 -3.69 -12.77
N MET A 171 -15.12 -4.11 -13.35
CA MET A 171 -16.44 -3.76 -12.84
C MET A 171 -16.92 -4.78 -11.81
N TYR A 172 -17.38 -4.32 -10.65
CA TYR A 172 -18.04 -5.14 -9.63
C TYR A 172 -19.28 -4.43 -9.09
N GLU A 173 -20.42 -5.09 -9.15
CA GLU A 173 -21.72 -4.52 -8.73
C GLU A 173 -22.01 -3.11 -9.32
N GLY A 174 -21.66 -2.93 -10.61
CA GLY A 174 -21.87 -1.67 -11.34
C GLY A 174 -20.88 -0.56 -11.01
N ARG A 175 -19.78 -0.84 -10.31
CA ARG A 175 -18.73 0.13 -9.95
C ARG A 175 -17.36 -0.36 -10.42
N GLU A 176 -16.56 0.58 -10.91
CA GLU A 176 -15.15 0.29 -11.17
C GLU A 176 -14.42 0.01 -9.84
N THR A 177 -13.69 -1.09 -9.79
CA THR A 177 -13.15 -1.66 -8.56
C THR A 177 -11.75 -2.23 -8.79
N VAL A 178 -10.90 -2.13 -7.77
CA VAL A 178 -9.60 -2.78 -7.74
C VAL A 178 -9.75 -4.14 -7.04
N PHE A 179 -9.30 -5.20 -7.74
CA PHE A 179 -9.21 -6.57 -7.23
C PHE A 179 -7.77 -6.88 -6.89
N VAL A 180 -7.54 -7.51 -5.75
CA VAL A 180 -6.22 -7.90 -5.26
C VAL A 180 -6.25 -9.38 -4.92
N ALA A 181 -5.23 -10.10 -5.39
CA ALA A 181 -4.92 -11.46 -4.94
C ALA A 181 -3.49 -11.51 -4.44
N GLN A 182 -3.26 -12.12 -3.28
CA GLN A 182 -1.93 -12.39 -2.76
C GLN A 182 -1.82 -13.86 -2.43
N VAL A 183 -0.83 -14.52 -3.05
CA VAL A 183 -0.58 -15.95 -2.92
C VAL A 183 0.69 -16.16 -2.12
N TYR A 184 0.61 -17.05 -1.15
CA TYR A 184 1.71 -17.50 -0.31
C TYR A 184 2.03 -18.94 -0.64
N ALA A 185 3.31 -19.32 -0.68
CA ALA A 185 3.66 -20.71 -0.90
C ALA A 185 5.00 -21.11 -0.27
N ASN A 186 5.15 -22.43 -0.12
CA ASN A 186 6.43 -23.10 0.04
C ASN A 186 6.58 -24.05 -1.14
N PRO A 187 7.59 -23.87 -2.02
CA PRO A 187 7.78 -24.72 -3.17
C PRO A 187 8.08 -26.15 -2.75
N LEU A 188 7.64 -27.12 -3.56
CA LEU A 188 8.07 -28.49 -3.41
C LEU A 188 9.59 -28.53 -3.64
N ALA A 189 10.35 -29.06 -2.68
CA ALA A 189 11.79 -29.22 -2.84
C ALA A 189 12.08 -29.94 -4.16
N LYS A 190 12.89 -29.36 -5.04
CA LYS A 190 13.41 -30.08 -6.20
C LYS A 190 14.23 -31.24 -5.67
N THR A 191 13.77 -32.47 -5.91
CA THR A 191 14.61 -33.64 -5.70
C THR A 191 15.85 -33.43 -6.59
N GLU A 192 17.03 -33.23 -5.98
CA GLU A 192 18.30 -33.17 -6.68
C GLU A 192 18.57 -34.54 -7.34
N GLY A 193 18.13 -34.65 -8.57
CA GLY A 193 18.30 -35.86 -9.37
C GLY A 193 17.99 -35.57 -10.83
N GLN A 194 18.89 -34.82 -11.47
CA GLN A 194 19.25 -34.81 -12.88
C GLN A 194 19.75 -33.44 -13.34
N THR A 195 20.87 -33.02 -12.79
CA THR A 195 21.72 -32.05 -13.49
C THR A 195 22.79 -32.88 -14.25
N LYS A 196 22.41 -33.52 -15.37
CA LYS A 196 23.38 -33.85 -16.39
C LYS A 196 23.85 -32.52 -16.98
N ALA A 197 25.08 -32.15 -16.66
CA ALA A 197 25.78 -31.04 -17.29
C ALA A 197 25.77 -31.25 -18.80
N VAL A 198 24.97 -30.48 -19.51
CA VAL A 198 25.13 -30.28 -20.95
C VAL A 198 26.34 -29.36 -21.11
N LYS A 199 27.45 -29.98 -21.49
CA LYS A 199 28.67 -29.31 -21.93
C LYS A 199 28.31 -28.51 -23.19
N THR A 200 28.18 -27.21 -23.09
CA THR A 200 27.95 -26.33 -24.24
C THR A 200 29.27 -26.16 -24.98
N GLU A 201 29.42 -26.90 -26.08
CA GLU A 201 30.42 -26.57 -27.10
C GLU A 201 29.89 -25.35 -27.88
N ALA A 202 30.74 -24.34 -27.96
CA ALA A 202 30.48 -23.11 -28.71
C ALA A 202 30.50 -23.42 -30.22
N VAL A 203 29.32 -23.43 -30.83
CA VAL A 203 29.18 -23.35 -32.30
C VAL A 203 28.82 -21.92 -32.67
N LYS A 204 29.78 -21.23 -33.28
CA LYS A 204 29.50 -19.98 -34.02
C LYS A 204 28.71 -20.35 -35.28
N THR A 205 27.51 -19.79 -35.39
CA THR A 205 26.84 -19.71 -36.70
C THR A 205 26.00 -18.44 -36.78
N ASP A 206 26.40 -17.56 -37.66
CA ASP A 206 25.67 -16.38 -38.07
C ASP A 206 24.38 -16.82 -38.77
N ILE A 207 23.22 -16.50 -38.19
CA ILE A 207 21.94 -16.56 -38.88
C ILE A 207 21.12 -15.34 -38.50
N VAL A 208 20.82 -14.51 -39.51
CA VAL A 208 19.88 -13.40 -39.47
C VAL A 208 18.48 -13.94 -39.25
N PRO A 209 17.66 -13.46 -38.29
CA PRO A 209 16.28 -13.89 -38.20
C PRO A 209 15.41 -13.11 -39.18
N GLU A 210 14.82 -13.84 -40.11
CA GLU A 210 13.73 -13.43 -40.98
C GLU A 210 12.46 -13.19 -40.13
N ILE A 211 11.85 -12.02 -40.30
CA ILE A 211 10.61 -11.60 -39.61
C ILE A 211 9.43 -12.33 -40.26
N VAL A 212 8.91 -13.36 -39.62
CA VAL A 212 7.61 -13.93 -39.97
C VAL A 212 6.51 -13.15 -39.23
N LYS A 213 5.78 -12.32 -39.99
CA LYS A 213 4.52 -11.74 -39.55
C LYS A 213 3.48 -12.87 -39.44
N THR A 214 3.02 -13.12 -38.21
CA THR A 214 1.76 -13.86 -38.00
C THR A 214 0.73 -12.87 -37.46
N GLU A 215 -0.28 -12.62 -38.29
CA GLU A 215 -1.48 -11.86 -37.96
C GLU A 215 -2.42 -12.67 -37.03
N ASN A 216 -3.17 -11.91 -36.23
CA ASN A 216 -4.38 -12.29 -35.49
C ASN A 216 -4.22 -12.94 -34.12
N THR A 217 -3.92 -12.08 -33.14
CA THR A 217 -4.48 -12.22 -31.80
C THR A 217 -5.28 -10.96 -31.44
N PRO A 218 -6.44 -11.07 -30.77
CA PRO A 218 -7.25 -9.91 -30.44
C PRO A 218 -6.46 -9.00 -29.49
N ASN A 219 -6.44 -7.72 -29.86
CA ASN A 219 -5.77 -6.64 -29.16
C ASN A 219 -6.42 -6.42 -27.79
N VAL A 220 -5.97 -7.14 -26.79
CA VAL A 220 -6.25 -6.81 -25.39
C VAL A 220 -5.31 -5.66 -25.04
N LEU A 221 -5.87 -4.48 -24.85
CA LEU A 221 -5.21 -3.22 -24.49
C LEU A 221 -4.09 -3.48 -23.48
N GLY A 222 -2.87 -3.08 -23.87
CA GLY A 222 -1.64 -3.38 -23.16
C GLY A 222 -1.61 -2.88 -21.72
N VAL A 223 -1.74 -3.81 -20.80
CA VAL A 223 -1.20 -3.63 -19.46
C VAL A 223 0.29 -3.95 -19.56
N GLU A 224 1.11 -2.92 -19.56
CA GLU A 224 2.55 -3.05 -19.44
C GLU A 224 2.85 -3.76 -18.11
N ILE A 225 3.25 -5.03 -18.19
CA ILE A 225 3.61 -5.83 -17.02
C ILE A 225 4.90 -5.24 -16.45
N VAL A 226 4.78 -4.35 -15.49
CA VAL A 226 5.93 -3.88 -14.71
C VAL A 226 6.35 -5.01 -13.78
N THR A 227 7.11 -5.97 -14.30
CA THR A 227 7.84 -6.97 -13.50
C THR A 227 9.00 -6.30 -12.79
N ASN A 228 8.69 -5.43 -11.83
CA ASN A 228 9.73 -4.77 -11.03
C ASN A 228 10.00 -5.62 -9.78
N THR A 229 10.97 -6.53 -9.88
CA THR A 229 11.47 -7.35 -8.76
C THR A 229 12.36 -6.56 -7.79
N LYS A 230 12.52 -5.24 -7.98
CA LYS A 230 13.26 -4.37 -7.08
C LYS A 230 12.37 -3.92 -5.92
N ASN A 231 12.95 -3.83 -4.72
CA ASN A 231 12.26 -3.25 -3.56
C ASN A 231 11.64 -1.90 -3.93
N PRO A 232 10.39 -1.66 -3.53
CA PRO A 232 9.71 -0.43 -3.89
C PRO A 232 10.46 0.79 -3.32
N THR A 233 10.62 1.81 -4.15
CA THR A 233 11.25 3.07 -3.73
C THR A 233 10.40 3.80 -2.70
N PHE A 234 11.01 4.74 -1.95
CA PHE A 234 10.28 5.60 -1.02
C PHE A 234 9.06 6.28 -1.67
N TRP A 235 9.21 6.76 -2.90
CA TRP A 235 8.12 7.42 -3.62
C TRP A 235 7.01 6.45 -4.02
N GLN A 236 7.35 5.23 -4.43
CA GLN A 236 6.35 4.19 -4.72
C GLN A 236 5.54 3.85 -3.46
N LYS A 237 6.19 3.68 -2.31
CA LYS A 237 5.50 3.48 -1.02
C LYS A 237 4.60 4.67 -0.65
N ALA A 238 5.09 5.90 -0.82
CA ALA A 238 4.35 7.11 -0.51
C ALA A 238 3.09 7.27 -1.38
N PHE A 239 3.18 6.97 -2.68
CA PHE A 239 2.04 7.05 -3.61
C PHE A 239 1.10 5.85 -3.52
N ALA A 240 1.61 4.68 -3.13
CA ALA A 240 0.78 3.49 -2.90
C ALA A 240 -0.01 3.55 -1.58
N SER A 241 0.35 4.46 -0.69
CA SER A 241 -0.33 4.69 0.58
C SER A 241 -0.43 6.18 0.90
N PRO A 242 -1.16 6.96 0.07
CA PRO A 242 -1.20 8.41 0.19
C PRO A 242 -1.78 8.88 1.52
N ARG A 243 -2.80 8.20 2.04
CA ARG A 243 -3.42 8.50 3.33
C ARG A 243 -2.46 8.28 4.50
N ASN A 244 -1.74 7.16 4.50
CA ASN A 244 -0.74 6.88 5.54
C ASN A 244 0.41 7.91 5.51
N THR A 245 0.87 8.27 4.32
CA THR A 245 1.90 9.29 4.12
C THR A 245 1.42 10.65 4.65
N THR A 246 0.21 11.07 4.31
CA THR A 246 -0.38 12.32 4.79
C THR A 246 -0.58 12.30 6.31
N ASN A 247 -1.10 11.23 6.89
CA ASN A 247 -1.23 11.08 8.33
C ASN A 247 0.13 11.19 9.04
N THR A 248 1.19 10.58 8.50
CA THR A 248 2.55 10.68 9.06
C THR A 248 3.04 12.12 9.07
N ILE A 249 2.86 12.86 7.97
CA ILE A 249 3.22 14.29 7.89
C ILE A 249 2.41 15.10 8.90
N MET A 250 1.11 14.84 9.02
CA MET A 250 0.25 15.52 9.98
C MET A 250 0.63 15.22 11.44
N PHE A 251 1.08 14.00 11.78
CA PHE A 251 1.61 13.69 13.11
C PHE A 251 2.87 14.50 13.42
N ILE A 252 3.76 14.68 12.43
CA ILE A 252 4.95 15.52 12.59
C ILE A 252 4.54 16.98 12.84
N ILE A 253 3.61 17.52 12.06
CA ILE A 253 3.11 18.90 12.22
C ILE A 253 2.44 19.04 13.59
N PHE A 254 1.62 18.09 14.02
CA PHE A 254 0.99 18.06 15.33
C PHE A 254 2.02 18.11 16.45
N GLY A 255 3.06 17.27 16.38
CA GLY A 255 4.16 17.27 17.34
C GLY A 255 4.89 18.61 17.43
N ILE A 256 5.20 19.22 16.29
CA ILE A 256 5.86 20.55 16.23
C ILE A 256 4.98 21.62 16.88
N VAL A 257 3.67 21.65 16.58
CA VAL A 257 2.74 22.61 17.17
C VAL A 257 2.60 22.40 18.67
N ALA A 258 2.48 21.14 19.11
CA ALA A 258 2.37 20.79 20.54
C ALA A 258 3.63 21.21 21.32
N ILE A 259 4.83 20.92 20.77
CA ILE A 259 6.09 21.35 21.39
C ILE A 259 6.17 22.88 21.46
N ALA A 260 5.83 23.59 20.37
CA ALA A 260 5.82 25.05 20.36
C ALA A 260 4.87 25.63 21.40
N LEU A 261 3.70 25.00 21.58
CA LEU A 261 2.71 25.40 22.59
C LEU A 261 3.22 25.17 24.03
N ILE A 262 3.79 23.98 24.28
CA ILE A 262 4.38 23.64 25.59
C ILE A 262 5.51 24.62 25.92
N LEU A 263 6.42 24.91 25.00
CA LEU A 263 7.49 25.89 25.20
C LEU A 263 6.94 27.29 25.48
N ASN A 264 5.86 27.70 24.79
CA ASN A 264 5.23 28.98 25.01
C ASN A 264 4.62 29.10 26.42
N ILE A 265 3.96 28.02 26.89
CA ILE A 265 3.34 27.97 28.23
C ILE A 265 4.40 27.86 29.34
N SER A 266 5.42 26.99 29.14
CA SER A 266 6.37 26.62 30.19
C SER A 266 7.45 27.72 30.48
N ILE A 267 7.92 28.44 29.43
CA ILE A 267 9.10 29.30 29.56
C ILE A 267 8.80 30.64 30.24
N LYS A 268 7.54 31.14 30.18
CA LYS A 268 7.19 32.39 30.89
C LYS A 268 5.76 32.40 31.42
N LEU A 269 5.56 31.73 32.56
CA LEU A 269 4.27 31.64 33.24
C LEU A 269 3.65 33.02 33.64
N LYS A 270 4.43 34.10 33.69
CA LYS A 270 3.93 35.45 34.01
C LYS A 270 3.52 36.32 32.82
N LEU A 271 3.85 35.91 31.60
CA LEU A 271 3.55 36.66 30.35
C LEU A 271 2.84 35.73 29.34
N HIS A 272 1.64 35.35 29.69
CA HIS A 272 0.82 34.55 28.76
C HIS A 272 0.24 35.44 27.67
N HIS A 273 0.38 34.99 26.44
CA HIS A 273 -0.32 35.55 25.26
C HIS A 273 -1.47 34.61 24.90
N PRO A 274 -2.71 34.87 25.37
CA PRO A 274 -3.85 33.97 25.15
C PRO A 274 -4.10 33.69 23.68
N ASP A 275 -3.86 34.68 22.82
CA ASP A 275 -4.00 34.57 21.38
C ASP A 275 -3.08 33.50 20.76
N LEU A 276 -1.84 33.38 21.22
CA LEU A 276 -0.90 32.36 20.74
C LEU A 276 -1.29 30.95 21.21
N ILE A 277 -1.78 30.85 22.44
CA ILE A 277 -2.26 29.57 23.00
C ILE A 277 -3.50 29.11 22.24
N THR A 278 -4.46 30.02 22.06
CA THR A 278 -5.69 29.75 21.29
C THR A 278 -5.38 29.32 19.84
N ASN A 279 -4.47 30.01 19.17
CA ASN A 279 -4.05 29.67 17.80
C ASN A 279 -3.46 28.25 17.74
N GLY A 280 -2.57 27.87 18.66
CA GLY A 280 -1.97 26.54 18.73
C GLY A 280 -3.03 25.45 19.01
N LEU A 281 -3.94 25.70 19.94
CA LEU A 281 -5.03 24.76 20.26
C LEU A 281 -5.98 24.55 19.08
N ILE A 282 -6.30 25.60 18.33
CA ILE A 282 -7.14 25.49 17.11
C ILE A 282 -6.49 24.55 16.10
N VAL A 283 -5.18 24.69 15.84
CA VAL A 283 -4.50 23.80 14.87
C VAL A 283 -4.51 22.34 15.37
N LEU A 284 -4.22 22.12 16.65
CA LEU A 284 -4.25 20.77 17.23
C LEU A 284 -5.67 20.16 17.13
N ALA A 285 -6.72 20.97 17.38
CA ALA A 285 -8.10 20.53 17.22
C ALA A 285 -8.46 20.17 15.77
N ILE A 286 -8.02 20.98 14.80
CA ILE A 286 -8.24 20.69 13.37
C ILE A 286 -7.56 19.39 12.96
N ILE A 287 -6.28 19.20 13.29
CA ILE A 287 -5.54 17.99 12.96
C ILE A 287 -6.16 16.78 13.67
N GLY A 288 -6.56 16.93 14.93
CA GLY A 288 -7.26 15.87 15.68
C GLY A 288 -8.58 15.45 15.04
N ALA A 289 -9.38 16.42 14.57
CA ALA A 289 -10.62 16.16 13.86
C ALA A 289 -10.39 15.40 12.54
N ILE A 290 -9.34 15.78 11.79
CA ILE A 290 -8.93 15.08 10.56
C ILE A 290 -8.51 13.63 10.87
N PHE A 291 -7.74 13.38 11.93
CA PHE A 291 -7.38 12.00 12.31
C PHE A 291 -8.59 11.16 12.63
N VAL A 292 -9.56 11.70 13.37
CA VAL A 292 -10.79 11.00 13.69
C VAL A 292 -11.61 10.70 12.42
N ALA A 293 -11.72 11.67 11.51
CA ALA A 293 -12.40 11.48 10.24
C ALA A 293 -11.72 10.39 9.39
N ASN A 294 -10.38 10.46 9.23
CA ASN A 294 -9.61 9.47 8.47
C ASN A 294 -9.74 8.07 9.08
N TYR A 295 -9.66 7.95 10.40
CA TYR A 295 -9.88 6.70 11.10
C TYR A 295 -11.28 6.13 10.83
N TYR A 296 -12.33 6.97 10.95
CA TYR A 296 -13.70 6.54 10.72
C TYR A 296 -13.95 6.07 9.29
N PHE A 297 -13.46 6.82 8.29
CA PHE A 297 -13.62 6.44 6.89
C PHE A 297 -12.87 5.14 6.55
N THR A 298 -11.69 4.92 7.10
CA THR A 298 -10.91 3.68 6.90
C THR A 298 -11.65 2.48 7.49
N HIS A 299 -12.15 2.58 8.75
CA HIS A 299 -12.81 1.46 9.41
C HIS A 299 -14.19 1.15 8.83
N ARG A 300 -14.93 2.16 8.36
CA ARG A 300 -16.22 1.94 7.71
C ARG A 300 -16.07 1.12 6.41
N ASN A 301 -15.05 1.39 5.63
CA ASN A 301 -14.78 0.63 4.40
C ASN A 301 -14.30 -0.81 4.71
N MET A 302 -13.51 -1.01 5.77
CA MET A 302 -13.06 -2.33 6.20
C MET A 302 -14.20 -3.24 6.67
N ILE A 303 -15.20 -2.70 7.39
CA ILE A 303 -16.36 -3.46 7.87
C ILE A 303 -17.21 -3.98 6.68
N THR A 304 -17.32 -3.21 5.60
CA THR A 304 -18.09 -3.61 4.41
C THR A 304 -17.41 -4.74 3.60
N THR A 305 -16.08 -4.85 3.66
CA THR A 305 -15.30 -5.87 2.93
C THR A 305 -14.98 -7.11 3.76
N ALA A 306 -14.89 -6.99 5.08
CA ALA A 306 -14.63 -8.11 6.00
C ALA A 306 -15.85 -9.00 6.28
N SER A 307 -17.05 -8.63 5.83
CA SER A 307 -18.28 -9.41 6.07
C SER A 307 -18.52 -10.57 5.10
N LEU A 308 -17.61 -10.80 4.14
CA LEU A 308 -17.64 -12.01 3.32
C LEU A 308 -16.87 -13.12 4.07
N ASP A 309 -17.62 -13.90 4.83
CA ASP A 309 -17.17 -14.96 5.70
C ASP A 309 -16.69 -16.16 4.88
N TYR A 310 -15.38 -16.44 4.93
CA TYR A 310 -14.74 -17.61 4.30
C TYR A 310 -14.38 -18.70 5.30
N SER A 311 -15.27 -18.99 6.24
CA SER A 311 -15.02 -20.00 7.27
C SER A 311 -15.00 -21.46 6.77
N ASN A 312 -15.28 -21.76 5.50
CA ASN A 312 -15.57 -23.13 5.05
C ASN A 312 -14.69 -23.75 3.95
N GLU A 313 -13.63 -23.12 3.44
CA GLU A 313 -12.83 -23.73 2.35
C GLU A 313 -11.35 -24.02 2.66
N ILE A 314 -10.95 -24.05 3.94
CA ILE A 314 -9.62 -24.56 4.31
C ILE A 314 -9.78 -25.98 4.83
N LYS A 315 -9.71 -26.98 3.96
CA LYS A 315 -9.37 -28.36 4.27
C LYS A 315 -8.06 -28.72 3.60
#